data_11746b6dc20bf9f86c644e6724c61c2f
#
_entry.id   11746b6dc20bf9f86c644e6724c61c2f
#
_cell.length_a   1.000
_cell.length_b   1.000
_cell.length_c   1.000
_cell.angle_alpha   90.00
_cell.angle_beta   90.00
_cell.angle_gamma   90.00
#
_symmetry.space_group_name_H-M   'P 1'
#
loop_
_entity.id
_entity.type
_entity.pdbx_description
1 polymer ?
#
loop_
_entity_poly.entity_id
_entity_poly.type
_entity_poly.pdbx_seq_one_letter_code
_entity_poly.pdbx_strand_id
1 'polypeptide(L)'
;MTNPTCQCCIVGAGPAGLILALLLARKGVSVKLLEMHVDLNRDFRGDTVHASTLEMLDQIGLAKGALDLPHARMQELTITTPTRVLRPVSFKRLKTKFPFVAMMPQELFLNYLLGIARRYDNFEILFSTTVTDLCRDSDGKVIGVEVKQGSEKNKIMSDLVVAADGRFSKIRRWAGFKASDESPPMDVAWIRVPKLQTDKESFAGFYMADGKLCILLNRPDSWQIGYVFPKGNFGQLREKGIEHLQTSLRQTVPWLDDRVLSIRDFKDLHVLKIKADCLDKWYAEGLLLIGDAAHVMSPAGGVGINFAIADAVEAANVLIPSLLKGAVTTKDLVEVQNRRFKATQSIQRVQAMMIRNLLGRALGNKDFNLPLIARIFLRIPLLRDIPAKMVAFGPRPARIENP
;
A
#
# COMPACT_ATOMS: atom_id res chain seq x y z
N MET A 1 33.67 8.28 18.83
CA MET A 1 32.40 8.21 18.06
C MET A 1 32.77 7.87 16.63
N THR A 2 32.26 6.76 16.10
CA THR A 2 32.48 6.42 14.67
C THR A 2 31.70 7.39 13.81
N ASN A 3 32.33 8.00 12.79
CA ASN A 3 31.63 8.86 11.86
C ASN A 3 30.50 8.10 11.16
N PRO A 4 29.33 8.70 10.97
CA PRO A 4 28.23 8.04 10.26
C PRO A 4 28.63 7.74 8.81
N THR A 5 28.20 6.56 8.30
CA THR A 5 28.46 6.17 6.90
C THR A 5 27.48 6.80 5.93
N CYS A 6 26.36 7.36 6.44
CA CYS A 6 25.37 8.15 5.72
C CYS A 6 24.54 8.99 6.70
N GLN A 7 23.88 10.03 6.21
CA GLN A 7 22.99 10.83 7.05
C GLN A 7 21.68 10.08 7.36
N CYS A 8 21.14 9.36 6.40
CA CYS A 8 19.92 8.58 6.58
C CYS A 8 20.07 7.15 6.05
N CYS A 9 19.89 6.18 6.96
CA CYS A 9 19.82 4.77 6.60
C CYS A 9 18.34 4.33 6.56
N ILE A 10 17.86 3.94 5.38
CA ILE A 10 16.46 3.53 5.17
C ILE A 10 16.42 2.01 4.98
N VAL A 11 15.57 1.32 5.73
CA VAL A 11 15.44 -0.14 5.68
C VAL A 11 14.15 -0.53 4.99
N GLY A 12 14.27 -1.15 3.83
CA GLY A 12 13.18 -1.62 2.96
C GLY A 12 12.96 -0.70 1.75
N ALA A 13 13.18 -1.24 0.55
CA ALA A 13 13.00 -0.55 -0.73
C ALA A 13 11.56 -0.69 -1.29
N GLY A 14 10.57 -0.74 -0.40
CA GLY A 14 9.16 -0.60 -0.78
C GLY A 14 8.79 0.85 -1.14
N PRO A 15 7.50 1.13 -1.44
CA PRO A 15 7.04 2.46 -1.87
C PRO A 15 7.42 3.59 -0.92
N ALA A 16 7.30 3.39 0.41
CA ALA A 16 7.70 4.41 1.39
C ALA A 16 9.20 4.66 1.38
N GLY A 17 10.01 3.59 1.51
CA GLY A 17 11.46 3.72 1.61
C GLY A 17 12.08 4.31 0.35
N LEU A 18 11.65 3.86 -0.82
CA LEU A 18 12.21 4.34 -2.08
C LEU A 18 11.82 5.78 -2.40
N ILE A 19 10.56 6.19 -2.14
CA ILE A 19 10.15 7.61 -2.30
C ILE A 19 10.90 8.49 -1.31
N LEU A 20 11.02 8.09 -0.04
CA LEU A 20 11.80 8.86 0.93
C LEU A 20 13.26 8.99 0.48
N ALA A 21 13.89 7.89 0.09
CA ALA A 21 15.27 7.90 -0.39
C ALA A 21 15.45 8.83 -1.58
N LEU A 22 14.55 8.78 -2.56
CA LEU A 22 14.57 9.67 -3.73
C LEU A 22 14.46 11.14 -3.33
N LEU A 23 13.51 11.50 -2.45
CA LEU A 23 13.29 12.88 -2.03
C LEU A 23 14.47 13.44 -1.22
N LEU A 24 15.05 12.62 -0.33
CA LEU A 24 16.24 12.98 0.44
C LEU A 24 17.46 13.17 -0.47
N ALA A 25 17.72 12.21 -1.36
CA ALA A 25 18.86 12.28 -2.30
C ALA A 25 18.75 13.48 -3.22
N ARG A 26 17.57 13.78 -3.75
CA ARG A 26 17.29 14.96 -4.57
C ARG A 26 17.68 16.28 -3.88
N LYS A 27 17.64 16.33 -2.55
CA LYS A 27 17.99 17.50 -1.74
C LYS A 27 19.41 17.45 -1.16
N GLY A 28 20.25 16.52 -1.62
CA GLY A 28 21.66 16.43 -1.22
C GLY A 28 21.92 15.66 0.08
N VAL A 29 20.91 15.06 0.70
CA VAL A 29 21.10 14.20 1.88
C VAL A 29 21.73 12.87 1.46
N SER A 30 22.81 12.44 2.15
CA SER A 30 23.44 11.15 1.93
C SER A 30 22.57 10.01 2.44
N VAL A 31 22.15 9.12 1.53
CA VAL A 31 21.18 8.04 1.80
C VAL A 31 21.72 6.69 1.44
N LYS A 32 21.62 5.73 2.39
CA LYS A 32 21.73 4.30 2.11
C LYS A 32 20.37 3.64 2.25
N LEU A 33 19.90 3.00 1.17
CA LEU A 33 18.65 2.23 1.13
C LEU A 33 18.98 0.74 1.15
N LEU A 34 18.46 0.01 2.12
CA LEU A 34 18.74 -1.41 2.31
C LEU A 34 17.54 -2.25 1.88
N GLU A 35 17.77 -3.27 1.06
CA GLU A 35 16.76 -4.22 0.61
C GLU A 35 17.26 -5.65 0.83
N MET A 36 16.46 -6.46 1.52
CA MET A 36 16.81 -7.84 1.83
C MET A 36 16.78 -8.79 0.63
N HIS A 37 16.03 -8.45 -0.40
CA HIS A 37 15.93 -9.25 -1.63
C HIS A 37 16.96 -8.80 -2.68
N VAL A 38 17.12 -9.63 -3.71
CA VAL A 38 18.07 -9.38 -4.81
C VAL A 38 17.59 -8.29 -5.77
N ASP A 39 16.27 -7.99 -5.77
CA ASP A 39 15.62 -7.04 -6.65
C ASP A 39 14.32 -6.48 -6.03
N LEU A 40 13.57 -5.69 -6.80
CA LEU A 40 12.28 -5.12 -6.40
C LEU A 40 11.07 -5.93 -6.91
N ASN A 41 11.28 -7.09 -7.51
CA ASN A 41 10.22 -7.90 -8.05
C ASN A 41 9.42 -8.56 -6.93
N ARG A 42 8.15 -8.28 -6.86
CA ARG A 42 7.21 -8.75 -5.83
C ARG A 42 5.88 -9.09 -6.48
N ASP A 43 5.51 -10.36 -6.51
CA ASP A 43 4.20 -10.79 -6.96
C ASP A 43 3.08 -10.40 -5.98
N PHE A 44 1.90 -10.16 -6.53
CA PHE A 44 0.63 -9.96 -5.80
C PHE A 44 0.66 -8.87 -4.72
N ARG A 45 1.49 -7.85 -4.87
CA ARG A 45 1.46 -6.68 -4.01
C ARG A 45 0.63 -5.57 -4.64
N GLY A 46 0.18 -4.62 -3.80
CA GLY A 46 -0.72 -3.55 -4.22
C GLY A 46 -0.20 -2.79 -5.45
N ASP A 47 -1.10 -2.57 -6.38
CA ASP A 47 -0.78 -2.01 -7.70
C ASP A 47 -1.57 -0.74 -7.99
N THR A 48 -2.10 -0.11 -6.96
CA THR A 48 -2.98 1.07 -7.08
C THR A 48 -2.21 2.34 -6.78
N VAL A 49 -1.91 3.12 -7.81
CA VAL A 49 -1.33 4.46 -7.68
C VAL A 49 -2.47 5.48 -7.85
N HIS A 50 -2.81 6.16 -6.77
CA HIS A 50 -3.94 7.08 -6.71
C HIS A 50 -3.58 8.48 -7.19
N ALA A 51 -4.60 9.32 -7.43
CA ALA A 51 -4.44 10.70 -7.86
C ALA A 51 -3.49 11.50 -6.93
N SER A 52 -3.57 11.31 -5.61
CA SER A 52 -2.68 11.97 -4.65
C SER A 52 -1.20 11.67 -4.90
N THR A 53 -0.87 10.40 -5.16
CA THR A 53 0.50 10.00 -5.48
C THR A 53 0.95 10.56 -6.83
N LEU A 54 0.07 10.53 -7.84
CA LEU A 54 0.37 11.11 -9.15
C LEU A 54 0.58 12.63 -9.08
N GLU A 55 -0.19 13.35 -8.25
CA GLU A 55 0.03 14.78 -8.01
C GLU A 55 1.36 15.07 -7.30
N MET A 56 1.75 14.25 -6.31
CA MET A 56 3.07 14.36 -5.67
C MET A 56 4.20 14.13 -6.67
N LEU A 57 4.08 13.13 -7.55
CA LEU A 57 5.05 12.89 -8.61
C LEU A 57 5.06 14.02 -9.65
N ASP A 58 3.91 14.63 -9.96
CA ASP A 58 3.81 15.77 -10.89
C ASP A 58 4.55 17.00 -10.36
N GLN A 59 4.52 17.24 -9.03
CA GLN A 59 5.27 18.31 -8.40
C GLN A 59 6.79 18.24 -8.64
N ILE A 60 7.33 17.04 -8.83
CA ILE A 60 8.75 16.79 -9.10
C ILE A 60 9.05 16.33 -10.52
N GLY A 61 8.08 16.46 -11.44
CA GLY A 61 8.23 16.15 -12.86
C GLY A 61 8.26 14.66 -13.21
N LEU A 62 7.83 13.77 -12.30
CA LEU A 62 7.92 12.32 -12.51
C LEU A 62 6.61 11.64 -12.89
N ALA A 63 5.46 12.35 -12.83
CA ALA A 63 4.16 11.72 -13.11
C ALA A 63 4.04 11.22 -14.55
N LYS A 64 4.55 11.97 -15.53
CA LYS A 64 4.51 11.56 -16.94
C LYS A 64 5.25 10.24 -17.15
N GLY A 65 6.51 10.13 -16.71
CA GLY A 65 7.28 8.90 -16.87
C GLY A 65 6.68 7.69 -16.12
N ALA A 66 6.05 7.91 -14.97
CA ALA A 66 5.32 6.87 -14.27
C ALA A 66 4.10 6.40 -15.08
N LEU A 67 3.39 7.31 -15.75
CA LEU A 67 2.21 6.99 -16.57
C LEU A 67 2.56 6.47 -17.99
N ASP A 68 3.80 6.57 -18.41
CA ASP A 68 4.30 5.93 -19.63
C ASP A 68 4.52 4.41 -19.42
N LEU A 69 4.55 3.95 -18.14
CA LEU A 69 4.61 2.52 -17.81
C LEU A 69 3.28 1.82 -18.12
N PRO A 70 3.30 0.51 -18.42
CA PRO A 70 2.08 -0.28 -18.61
C PRO A 70 1.15 -0.19 -17.39
N HIS A 71 -0.06 0.32 -17.60
CA HIS A 71 -1.08 0.43 -16.54
C HIS A 71 -2.50 0.42 -17.12
N ALA A 72 -3.47 0.00 -16.30
CA ALA A 72 -4.88 0.20 -16.59
C ALA A 72 -5.44 1.37 -15.76
N ARG A 73 -6.40 2.11 -16.30
CA ARG A 73 -7.03 3.26 -15.61
C ARG A 73 -8.38 2.87 -15.03
N MET A 74 -8.47 2.83 -13.71
CA MET A 74 -9.73 2.66 -13.02
C MET A 74 -10.39 4.02 -12.77
N GLN A 75 -11.51 4.27 -13.41
CA GLN A 75 -12.25 5.53 -13.26
C GLN A 75 -13.48 5.42 -12.36
N GLU A 76 -13.96 4.21 -12.12
CA GLU A 76 -15.12 3.93 -11.29
C GLU A 76 -14.91 2.65 -10.48
N LEU A 77 -15.49 2.60 -9.30
CA LEU A 77 -15.60 1.39 -8.50
C LEU A 77 -17.06 0.94 -8.52
N THR A 78 -17.29 -0.33 -8.89
CA THR A 78 -18.62 -0.90 -8.98
C THR A 78 -18.88 -1.91 -7.87
N ILE A 79 -20.15 -2.06 -7.50
CA ILE A 79 -20.65 -3.19 -6.69
C ILE A 79 -21.75 -3.85 -7.53
N THR A 80 -21.48 -5.06 -7.96
CA THR A 80 -22.39 -5.88 -8.77
C THR A 80 -23.03 -6.97 -7.91
N THR A 81 -24.34 -7.02 -7.95
CA THR A 81 -25.15 -8.08 -7.35
C THR A 81 -25.98 -8.76 -8.46
N PRO A 82 -26.64 -9.89 -8.21
CA PRO A 82 -27.47 -10.54 -9.22
C PRO A 82 -28.57 -9.64 -9.79
N THR A 83 -29.06 -8.66 -9.00
CA THR A 83 -30.19 -7.81 -9.37
C THR A 83 -29.82 -6.42 -9.86
N ARG A 84 -28.59 -5.92 -9.57
CA ARG A 84 -28.20 -4.54 -9.89
C ARG A 84 -26.70 -4.29 -9.88
N VAL A 85 -26.31 -3.19 -10.55
CA VAL A 85 -24.96 -2.63 -10.51
C VAL A 85 -25.01 -1.24 -9.89
N LEU A 86 -24.25 -1.04 -8.80
CA LEU A 86 -24.10 0.23 -8.13
C LEU A 86 -22.72 0.84 -8.45
N ARG A 87 -22.64 2.17 -8.53
CA ARG A 87 -21.39 2.92 -8.75
C ARG A 87 -21.18 3.94 -7.64
N PRO A 88 -20.76 3.47 -6.42
CA PRO A 88 -20.63 4.34 -5.26
C PRO A 88 -19.46 5.32 -5.36
N VAL A 89 -18.46 5.05 -6.21
CA VAL A 89 -17.26 5.86 -6.38
C VAL A 89 -17.02 6.12 -7.86
N SER A 90 -16.90 7.39 -8.25
CA SER A 90 -16.50 7.80 -9.60
C SER A 90 -15.44 8.89 -9.50
N PHE A 91 -14.24 8.62 -10.04
CA PHE A 91 -13.13 9.56 -10.07
C PHE A 91 -13.27 10.59 -11.20
N LYS A 92 -14.07 10.31 -12.23
CA LYS A 92 -14.23 11.15 -13.45
C LYS A 92 -14.55 12.62 -13.17
N ARG A 93 -15.21 12.89 -12.02
CA ARG A 93 -15.63 14.25 -11.64
C ARG A 93 -14.66 14.97 -10.71
N LEU A 94 -13.58 14.31 -10.31
CA LEU A 94 -12.60 14.92 -9.42
C LEU A 94 -11.87 16.05 -10.16
N LYS A 95 -11.71 17.18 -9.48
CA LYS A 95 -10.92 18.32 -9.99
C LYS A 95 -9.42 18.04 -9.78
N THR A 96 -8.84 17.25 -10.68
CA THR A 96 -7.42 16.86 -10.67
C THR A 96 -6.96 16.60 -12.11
N LYS A 97 -5.65 16.69 -12.37
CA LYS A 97 -5.04 16.23 -13.62
C LYS A 97 -5.17 14.72 -13.82
N PHE A 98 -5.41 13.95 -12.74
CA PHE A 98 -5.41 12.48 -12.71
C PHE A 98 -6.73 11.93 -12.17
N PRO A 99 -7.88 12.06 -12.90
CA PRO A 99 -9.19 11.64 -12.41
C PRO A 99 -9.40 10.12 -12.52
N PHE A 100 -8.44 9.34 -12.08
CA PHE A 100 -8.42 7.88 -12.11
C PHE A 100 -7.45 7.31 -11.06
N VAL A 101 -7.52 6.03 -10.83
CA VAL A 101 -6.49 5.25 -10.15
C VAL A 101 -5.72 4.47 -11.22
N ALA A 102 -4.40 4.61 -11.26
CA ALA A 102 -3.55 3.82 -12.14
C ALA A 102 -3.30 2.44 -11.51
N MET A 103 -3.77 1.41 -12.21
CA MET A 103 -3.55 0.01 -11.86
C MET A 103 -2.29 -0.45 -12.58
N MET A 104 -1.13 -0.35 -11.92
CA MET A 104 0.15 -0.73 -12.51
C MET A 104 0.92 -1.72 -11.61
N PRO A 105 1.68 -2.65 -12.18
CA PRO A 105 2.54 -3.53 -11.39
C PRO A 105 3.49 -2.72 -10.53
N GLN A 106 3.51 -3.00 -9.22
CA GLN A 106 4.33 -2.27 -8.25
C GLN A 106 5.82 -2.33 -8.61
N GLU A 107 6.29 -3.45 -9.15
CA GLU A 107 7.67 -3.63 -9.58
C GLU A 107 8.10 -2.63 -10.64
N LEU A 108 7.25 -2.37 -11.64
CA LEU A 108 7.54 -1.38 -12.70
C LEU A 108 7.64 0.02 -12.11
N PHE A 109 6.71 0.36 -11.23
CA PHE A 109 6.70 1.65 -10.53
C PHE A 109 7.95 1.86 -9.68
N LEU A 110 8.33 0.86 -8.88
CA LEU A 110 9.51 0.93 -8.04
C LEU A 110 10.82 0.98 -8.85
N ASN A 111 10.93 0.16 -9.90
CA ASN A 111 12.11 0.17 -10.78
C ASN A 111 12.26 1.52 -11.51
N TYR A 112 11.17 2.14 -11.94
CA TYR A 112 11.19 3.51 -12.49
C TYR A 112 11.76 4.51 -11.48
N LEU A 113 11.23 4.52 -10.25
CA LEU A 113 11.71 5.42 -9.19
C LEU A 113 13.17 5.17 -8.82
N LEU A 114 13.58 3.89 -8.76
CA LEU A 114 14.96 3.51 -8.50
C LEU A 114 15.91 4.02 -9.60
N GLY A 115 15.49 3.91 -10.87
CA GLY A 115 16.25 4.43 -12.00
C GLY A 115 16.47 5.95 -11.91
N ILE A 116 15.53 6.69 -11.32
CA ILE A 116 15.69 8.13 -11.04
C ILE A 116 16.61 8.35 -9.84
N ALA A 117 16.39 7.61 -8.72
CA ALA A 117 17.20 7.78 -7.51
C ALA A 117 18.69 7.52 -7.75
N ARG A 118 19.03 6.53 -8.59
CA ARG A 118 20.42 6.20 -8.97
C ARG A 118 21.17 7.31 -9.75
N ARG A 119 20.50 8.37 -10.16
CA ARG A 119 21.14 9.53 -10.81
C ARG A 119 21.80 10.49 -9.83
N TYR A 120 21.57 10.28 -8.52
CA TYR A 120 22.14 11.11 -7.47
C TYR A 120 23.33 10.41 -6.82
N ASP A 121 24.49 11.05 -6.81
CA ASP A 121 25.76 10.48 -6.28
C ASP A 121 25.71 10.24 -4.76
N ASN A 122 24.80 10.90 -4.05
CA ASN A 122 24.55 10.75 -2.62
C ASN A 122 23.53 9.68 -2.27
N PHE A 123 23.09 8.86 -3.25
CA PHE A 123 22.19 7.74 -3.07
C PHE A 123 22.88 6.41 -3.35
N GLU A 124 22.81 5.50 -2.40
CA GLU A 124 23.25 4.13 -2.55
C GLU A 124 22.14 3.15 -2.16
N ILE A 125 21.90 2.10 -2.96
CA ILE A 125 21.03 0.99 -2.62
C ILE A 125 21.85 -0.30 -2.47
N LEU A 126 21.65 -1.01 -1.36
CA LEU A 126 22.27 -2.28 -1.05
C LEU A 126 21.20 -3.39 -1.09
N PHE A 127 21.19 -4.15 -2.16
CA PHE A 127 20.37 -5.34 -2.31
C PHE A 127 20.97 -6.54 -1.57
N SER A 128 20.17 -7.59 -1.38
CA SER A 128 20.56 -8.82 -0.64
C SER A 128 21.12 -8.50 0.77
N THR A 129 20.71 -7.37 1.35
CA THR A 129 21.21 -6.86 2.61
C THR A 129 20.12 -6.92 3.67
N THR A 130 20.27 -7.89 4.59
CA THR A 130 19.32 -8.11 5.68
C THR A 130 19.77 -7.38 6.94
N VAL A 131 18.95 -6.49 7.45
CA VAL A 131 19.16 -5.91 8.79
C VAL A 131 18.89 -6.98 9.84
N THR A 132 19.83 -7.14 10.78
CA THR A 132 19.80 -8.16 11.83
C THR A 132 19.56 -7.60 13.21
N ASP A 133 19.95 -6.35 13.47
CA ASP A 133 19.71 -5.63 14.72
C ASP A 133 19.89 -4.11 14.56
N LEU A 134 19.58 -3.34 15.61
CA LEU A 134 19.81 -1.90 15.74
C LEU A 134 21.11 -1.64 16.49
N CYS A 135 21.97 -0.74 15.97
CA CYS A 135 23.09 -0.19 16.70
C CYS A 135 22.61 0.94 17.62
N ARG A 136 22.98 0.90 18.89
CA ARG A 136 22.63 1.92 19.87
C ARG A 136 23.88 2.47 20.53
N ASP A 137 23.82 3.74 20.96
CA ASP A 137 24.83 4.31 21.84
C ASP A 137 24.58 3.98 23.32
N SER A 138 25.40 4.54 24.22
CA SER A 138 25.30 4.36 25.68
C SER A 138 23.98 4.80 26.27
N ASP A 139 23.30 5.77 25.64
CA ASP A 139 22.04 6.35 26.10
C ASP A 139 20.82 5.65 25.51
N GLY A 140 21.04 4.64 24.63
CA GLY A 140 20.01 3.84 23.98
C GLY A 140 19.47 4.44 22.68
N LYS A 141 20.02 5.58 22.23
CA LYS A 141 19.69 6.19 20.93
C LYS A 141 20.13 5.27 19.79
N VAL A 142 19.30 5.12 18.78
CA VAL A 142 19.65 4.38 17.56
C VAL A 142 20.61 5.22 16.73
N ILE A 143 21.78 4.65 16.43
CA ILE A 143 22.87 5.31 15.68
C ILE A 143 23.25 4.54 14.41
N GLY A 144 22.48 3.50 14.04
CA GLY A 144 22.71 2.69 12.86
C GLY A 144 22.05 1.33 12.93
N VAL A 145 22.45 0.44 12.05
CA VAL A 145 21.94 -0.93 11.94
C VAL A 145 23.07 -1.93 11.75
N GLU A 146 22.90 -3.14 12.30
CA GLU A 146 23.69 -4.30 11.94
C GLU A 146 23.11 -4.96 10.70
N VAL A 147 23.94 -5.31 9.74
CA VAL A 147 23.53 -5.89 8.47
C VAL A 147 24.27 -7.19 8.19
N LYS A 148 23.61 -8.08 7.45
CA LYS A 148 24.19 -9.29 6.90
C LYS A 148 24.00 -9.30 5.39
N GLN A 149 25.10 -9.50 4.66
CA GLN A 149 25.14 -9.67 3.21
C GLN A 149 25.90 -10.97 2.88
N GLY A 150 25.21 -12.00 2.43
CA GLY A 150 25.76 -13.35 2.34
C GLY A 150 26.20 -13.88 3.70
N SER A 151 27.50 -14.17 3.89
CA SER A 151 28.12 -14.56 5.17
C SER A 151 28.65 -13.39 5.98
N GLU A 152 28.84 -12.23 5.38
CA GLU A 152 29.48 -11.06 6.02
C GLU A 152 28.50 -10.31 6.91
N LYS A 153 28.99 -9.87 8.07
CA LYS A 153 28.29 -9.01 9.01
C LYS A 153 29.01 -7.67 9.09
N ASN A 154 28.27 -6.60 8.91
CA ASN A 154 28.78 -5.24 8.93
C ASN A 154 27.85 -4.33 9.74
N LYS A 155 28.30 -3.11 10.04
CA LYS A 155 27.50 -2.05 10.65
C LYS A 155 27.40 -0.87 9.69
N ILE A 156 26.20 -0.31 9.57
CA ILE A 156 25.95 0.93 8.84
C ILE A 156 25.52 1.96 9.87
N MET A 157 26.41 2.93 10.12
CA MET A 157 26.14 4.01 11.07
C MET A 157 25.44 5.17 10.34
N SER A 158 24.48 5.83 11.00
CA SER A 158 23.74 6.94 10.42
C SER A 158 23.21 7.90 11.48
N ASP A 159 22.95 9.16 11.08
CA ASP A 159 22.33 10.14 11.96
C ASP A 159 20.87 9.79 12.26
N LEU A 160 20.20 9.12 11.30
CA LEU A 160 18.83 8.64 11.40
C LEU A 160 18.65 7.28 10.72
N VAL A 161 17.99 6.37 11.39
CA VAL A 161 17.46 5.14 10.79
C VAL A 161 15.98 5.31 10.51
N VAL A 162 15.54 4.99 9.28
CA VAL A 162 14.12 4.95 8.93
C VAL A 162 13.70 3.53 8.57
N ALA A 163 12.80 2.94 9.36
CA ALA A 163 12.23 1.63 9.09
C ALA A 163 11.03 1.75 8.15
N ALA A 164 11.17 1.19 6.94
CA ALA A 164 10.15 1.00 5.93
C ALA A 164 10.07 -0.49 5.52
N ASP A 165 10.41 -1.40 6.45
CA ASP A 165 10.58 -2.85 6.27
C ASP A 165 9.25 -3.63 6.27
N GLY A 166 8.12 -2.91 6.20
CA GLY A 166 6.82 -3.44 5.88
C GLY A 166 6.10 -4.10 7.07
N ARG A 167 5.01 -4.83 6.76
CA ARG A 167 4.02 -5.37 7.72
C ARG A 167 4.59 -6.35 8.75
N PHE A 168 5.74 -6.93 8.48
CA PHE A 168 6.44 -7.87 9.37
C PHE A 168 7.71 -7.26 9.97
N SER A 169 7.75 -5.94 10.09
CA SER A 169 8.90 -5.18 10.58
C SER A 169 9.57 -5.83 11.78
N LYS A 170 10.82 -6.20 11.59
CA LYS A 170 11.69 -6.69 12.68
C LYS A 170 12.16 -5.52 13.54
N ILE A 171 12.44 -4.39 12.91
CA ILE A 171 12.88 -3.15 13.58
C ILE A 171 11.82 -2.71 14.59
N ARG A 172 10.54 -2.75 14.23
CA ARG A 172 9.42 -2.46 15.15
C ARG A 172 9.49 -3.31 16.41
N ARG A 173 9.80 -4.61 16.28
CA ARG A 173 9.92 -5.53 17.41
C ARG A 173 11.18 -5.27 18.25
N TRP A 174 12.35 -5.07 17.62
CA TRP A 174 13.60 -4.78 18.31
C TRP A 174 13.57 -3.44 19.06
N ALA A 175 12.81 -2.48 18.54
CA ALA A 175 12.58 -1.20 19.20
C ALA A 175 11.48 -1.26 20.30
N GLY A 176 10.85 -2.43 20.52
CA GLY A 176 9.86 -2.62 21.58
C GLY A 176 8.48 -2.02 21.31
N PHE A 177 8.17 -1.64 20.05
CA PHE A 177 6.88 -1.06 19.72
C PHE A 177 5.77 -2.12 19.67
N LYS A 178 4.64 -1.78 20.27
CA LYS A 178 3.42 -2.59 20.25
C LYS A 178 2.38 -1.94 19.34
N ALA A 179 1.71 -2.75 18.51
CA ALA A 179 0.63 -2.30 17.66
C ALA A 179 -0.71 -2.82 18.18
N SER A 180 -1.78 -2.02 17.99
CA SER A 180 -3.15 -2.51 18.09
C SER A 180 -3.42 -3.51 16.96
N ASP A 181 -4.25 -4.52 17.20
CA ASP A 181 -4.72 -5.43 16.14
C ASP A 181 -6.15 -5.04 15.76
N GLU A 182 -6.31 -4.47 14.58
CA GLU A 182 -7.59 -4.07 13.99
C GLU A 182 -7.91 -4.91 12.74
N SER A 183 -7.35 -6.12 12.69
CA SER A 183 -7.48 -7.00 11.52
C SER A 183 -8.94 -7.40 11.29
N PRO A 184 -9.44 -7.27 10.05
CA PRO A 184 -10.80 -7.72 9.74
C PRO A 184 -10.92 -9.25 9.78
N PRO A 185 -12.14 -9.79 10.00
CA PRO A 185 -12.39 -11.23 10.15
C PRO A 185 -12.42 -11.98 8.82
N MET A 186 -11.58 -11.59 7.87
CA MET A 186 -11.54 -12.20 6.54
C MET A 186 -10.10 -12.27 6.01
N ASP A 187 -9.89 -13.19 5.08
CA ASP A 187 -8.70 -13.29 4.24
C ASP A 187 -9.11 -13.30 2.76
N VAL A 188 -8.14 -13.12 1.86
CA VAL A 188 -8.38 -13.08 0.40
C VAL A 188 -7.42 -14.03 -0.30
N ALA A 189 -7.97 -14.90 -1.14
CA ALA A 189 -7.19 -15.65 -2.12
C ALA A 189 -7.17 -14.88 -3.44
N TRP A 190 -6.00 -14.45 -3.85
CA TRP A 190 -5.77 -13.78 -5.12
C TRP A 190 -5.48 -14.79 -6.22
N ILE A 191 -6.12 -14.60 -7.35
CA ILE A 191 -6.11 -15.47 -8.52
C ILE A 191 -5.93 -14.61 -9.76
N ARG A 192 -5.19 -15.07 -10.75
CA ARG A 192 -5.13 -14.45 -12.08
C ARG A 192 -5.87 -15.32 -13.08
N VAL A 193 -6.71 -14.70 -13.92
CA VAL A 193 -7.34 -15.35 -15.07
C VAL A 193 -7.08 -14.56 -16.35
N PRO A 194 -7.04 -15.20 -17.52
CA PRO A 194 -6.79 -14.51 -18.79
C PRO A 194 -7.82 -13.42 -19.06
N LYS A 195 -7.36 -12.32 -19.67
CA LYS A 195 -8.20 -11.26 -20.22
C LYS A 195 -8.51 -11.55 -21.68
N LEU A 196 -9.74 -11.29 -22.11
CA LEU A 196 -10.17 -11.38 -23.50
C LEU A 196 -10.21 -9.97 -24.12
N GLN A 197 -10.05 -9.88 -25.42
CA GLN A 197 -10.14 -8.61 -26.16
C GLN A 197 -11.51 -7.96 -26.03
N THR A 198 -12.56 -8.75 -25.78
CA THR A 198 -13.94 -8.29 -25.57
C THR A 198 -14.21 -7.74 -24.18
N ASP A 199 -13.27 -7.88 -23.24
CA ASP A 199 -13.45 -7.42 -21.88
C ASP A 199 -13.40 -5.89 -21.81
N LYS A 200 -14.36 -5.31 -21.08
CA LYS A 200 -14.41 -3.84 -20.88
C LYS A 200 -13.28 -3.40 -19.94
N GLU A 201 -12.50 -2.41 -20.37
CA GLU A 201 -11.24 -2.01 -19.74
C GLU A 201 -11.36 -1.12 -18.49
N SER A 202 -12.52 -0.55 -18.18
CA SER A 202 -12.57 0.64 -17.31
C SER A 202 -13.04 0.42 -15.87
N PHE A 203 -13.17 -0.82 -15.38
CA PHE A 203 -13.70 -1.01 -14.03
C PHE A 203 -12.84 -1.91 -13.13
N ALA A 204 -12.84 -1.59 -11.85
CA ALA A 204 -12.60 -2.53 -10.77
C ALA A 204 -13.88 -2.62 -9.96
N GLY A 205 -14.17 -3.77 -9.37
CA GLY A 205 -15.44 -3.92 -8.68
C GLY A 205 -15.48 -5.04 -7.68
N PHE A 206 -16.54 -4.98 -6.90
CA PHE A 206 -16.97 -6.04 -6.01
C PHE A 206 -18.13 -6.78 -6.66
N TYR A 207 -18.09 -8.11 -6.64
CA TYR A 207 -19.17 -8.99 -7.04
C TYR A 207 -19.67 -9.74 -5.82
N MET A 208 -20.97 -9.70 -5.60
CA MET A 208 -21.61 -10.28 -4.41
C MET A 208 -22.79 -11.13 -4.85
N ALA A 209 -22.73 -12.42 -4.58
CA ALA A 209 -23.82 -13.37 -4.83
C ALA A 209 -23.73 -14.53 -3.82
N ASP A 210 -24.86 -15.07 -3.38
CA ASP A 210 -24.98 -16.29 -2.58
C ASP A 210 -24.05 -16.35 -1.36
N GLY A 211 -23.97 -15.25 -0.62
CA GLY A 211 -23.10 -15.16 0.56
C GLY A 211 -21.61 -15.08 0.26
N LYS A 212 -21.23 -14.80 -0.99
CA LYS A 212 -19.83 -14.73 -1.45
C LYS A 212 -19.49 -13.32 -1.94
N LEU A 213 -18.22 -12.96 -1.80
CA LEU A 213 -17.66 -11.68 -2.22
C LEU A 213 -16.41 -11.94 -3.04
N CYS A 214 -16.39 -11.43 -4.26
CA CYS A 214 -15.21 -11.38 -5.13
C CYS A 214 -14.80 -9.93 -5.41
N ILE A 215 -13.51 -9.67 -5.42
CA ILE A 215 -12.90 -8.39 -5.81
C ILE A 215 -12.30 -8.61 -7.20
N LEU A 216 -12.66 -7.79 -8.16
CA LEU A 216 -12.10 -7.86 -9.51
C LEU A 216 -11.28 -6.61 -9.80
N LEU A 217 -10.02 -6.82 -10.18
CA LEU A 217 -9.09 -5.77 -10.56
C LEU A 217 -8.64 -5.98 -12.00
N ASN A 218 -8.87 -4.98 -12.84
CA ASN A 218 -8.40 -5.00 -14.22
C ASN A 218 -6.89 -4.73 -14.26
N ARG A 219 -6.13 -5.66 -14.85
CA ARG A 219 -4.70 -5.55 -15.12
C ARG A 219 -4.49 -5.32 -16.61
N PRO A 220 -3.28 -4.89 -17.04
CA PRO A 220 -2.99 -4.74 -18.46
C PRO A 220 -3.26 -6.02 -19.28
N ASP A 221 -2.88 -7.18 -18.73
CA ASP A 221 -2.84 -8.49 -19.39
C ASP A 221 -3.82 -9.53 -18.83
N SER A 222 -4.42 -9.29 -17.68
CA SER A 222 -5.18 -10.28 -16.92
C SER A 222 -6.26 -9.65 -16.05
N TRP A 223 -7.17 -10.47 -15.55
CA TRP A 223 -8.01 -10.13 -14.41
C TRP A 223 -7.42 -10.71 -13.14
N GLN A 224 -7.24 -9.87 -12.13
CA GLN A 224 -6.90 -10.31 -10.79
C GLN A 224 -8.18 -10.39 -9.96
N ILE A 225 -8.47 -11.59 -9.47
CA ILE A 225 -9.67 -11.90 -8.70
C ILE A 225 -9.27 -12.14 -7.25
N GLY A 226 -9.89 -11.42 -6.32
CA GLY A 226 -9.77 -11.67 -4.89
C GLY A 226 -11.00 -12.42 -4.40
N TYR A 227 -10.87 -13.71 -4.12
CA TYR A 227 -11.93 -14.48 -3.48
C TYR A 227 -11.84 -14.29 -1.97
N VAL A 228 -12.88 -13.68 -1.38
CA VAL A 228 -12.94 -13.36 0.05
C VAL A 228 -13.54 -14.52 0.82
N PHE A 229 -12.92 -14.91 1.93
CA PHE A 229 -13.36 -15.98 2.80
C PHE A 229 -13.08 -15.63 4.28
N PRO A 230 -13.76 -16.31 5.25
CA PRO A 230 -13.52 -16.07 6.69
C PRO A 230 -12.05 -16.29 7.07
N LYS A 231 -11.53 -15.45 7.95
CA LYS A 231 -10.13 -15.48 8.39
C LYS A 231 -9.73 -16.86 8.91
N GLY A 232 -8.59 -17.35 8.41
CA GLY A 232 -8.04 -18.66 8.80
C GLY A 232 -8.65 -19.87 8.10
N ASN A 233 -9.74 -19.72 7.32
CA ASN A 233 -10.50 -20.86 6.76
C ASN A 233 -9.99 -21.34 5.38
N PHE A 234 -8.76 -21.00 5.01
CA PHE A 234 -8.19 -21.47 3.74
C PHE A 234 -8.08 -23.00 3.67
N GLY A 235 -7.81 -23.68 4.80
CA GLY A 235 -7.81 -25.15 4.89
C GLY A 235 -9.15 -25.74 4.48
N GLN A 236 -10.25 -25.23 5.01
CA GLN A 236 -11.61 -25.67 4.66
C GLN A 236 -11.96 -25.42 3.17
N LEU A 237 -11.44 -24.34 2.57
CA LEU A 237 -11.59 -24.08 1.14
C LEU A 237 -10.87 -25.15 0.32
N ARG A 238 -9.66 -25.54 0.72
CA ARG A 238 -8.89 -26.61 0.07
C ARG A 238 -9.57 -27.98 0.18
N GLU A 239 -10.12 -28.31 1.32
CA GLU A 239 -10.85 -29.58 1.55
C GLU A 239 -12.06 -29.75 0.61
N LYS A 240 -12.72 -28.65 0.25
CA LYS A 240 -13.84 -28.65 -0.71
C LYS A 240 -13.41 -28.89 -2.17
N GLY A 241 -12.12 -28.79 -2.47
CA GLY A 241 -11.55 -29.01 -3.78
C GLY A 241 -11.58 -27.79 -4.71
N ILE A 242 -10.75 -27.85 -5.76
CA ILE A 242 -10.58 -26.73 -6.72
C ILE A 242 -11.87 -26.51 -7.55
N GLU A 243 -12.59 -27.56 -7.88
CA GLU A 243 -13.85 -27.51 -8.63
C GLU A 243 -14.93 -26.72 -7.89
N HIS A 244 -14.97 -26.84 -6.55
CA HIS A 244 -15.87 -26.04 -5.72
C HIS A 244 -15.53 -24.54 -5.82
N LEU A 245 -14.25 -24.19 -5.82
CA LEU A 245 -13.81 -22.81 -6.00
C LEU A 245 -14.17 -22.26 -7.39
N GLN A 246 -13.91 -23.05 -8.45
CA GLN A 246 -14.27 -22.70 -9.83
C GLN A 246 -15.78 -22.47 -9.98
N THR A 247 -16.59 -23.38 -9.46
CA THR A 247 -18.04 -23.27 -9.46
C THR A 247 -18.52 -22.03 -8.70
N SER A 248 -17.92 -21.78 -7.52
CA SER A 248 -18.22 -20.61 -6.70
C SER A 248 -17.90 -19.30 -7.42
N LEU A 249 -16.75 -19.22 -8.09
CA LEU A 249 -16.34 -18.06 -8.89
C LEU A 249 -17.29 -17.83 -10.06
N ARG A 250 -17.68 -18.88 -10.80
CA ARG A 250 -18.59 -18.80 -11.93
C ARG A 250 -19.99 -18.32 -11.49
N GLN A 251 -20.48 -18.79 -10.35
CA GLN A 251 -21.75 -18.33 -9.78
C GLN A 251 -21.71 -16.87 -9.34
N THR A 252 -20.60 -16.44 -8.71
CA THR A 252 -20.46 -15.07 -8.20
C THR A 252 -20.17 -14.07 -9.33
N VAL A 253 -19.41 -14.47 -10.35
CA VAL A 253 -18.97 -13.64 -11.49
C VAL A 253 -19.24 -14.38 -12.79
N PRO A 254 -20.49 -14.45 -13.27
CA PRO A 254 -20.89 -15.33 -14.39
C PRO A 254 -20.12 -15.08 -15.70
N TRP A 255 -19.72 -13.86 -16.00
CA TRP A 255 -19.01 -13.52 -17.23
C TRP A 255 -17.55 -14.05 -17.28
N LEU A 256 -17.01 -14.55 -16.17
CA LEU A 256 -15.72 -15.26 -16.18
C LEU A 256 -15.80 -16.58 -16.94
N ASP A 257 -16.97 -17.20 -16.95
CA ASP A 257 -17.25 -18.42 -17.70
C ASP A 257 -16.15 -19.48 -17.56
N ASP A 258 -15.70 -20.07 -18.65
CA ASP A 258 -14.68 -21.13 -18.66
C ASP A 258 -13.27 -20.64 -18.28
N ARG A 259 -13.04 -19.34 -18.18
CA ARG A 259 -11.75 -18.78 -17.72
C ARG A 259 -11.37 -19.26 -16.32
N VAL A 260 -12.33 -19.57 -15.47
CA VAL A 260 -12.07 -20.13 -14.13
C VAL A 260 -11.40 -21.51 -14.20
N LEU A 261 -11.51 -22.24 -15.31
CA LEU A 261 -10.87 -23.53 -15.51
C LEU A 261 -9.33 -23.42 -15.67
N SER A 262 -8.81 -22.23 -15.91
CA SER A 262 -7.36 -21.98 -15.87
C SER A 262 -6.77 -22.15 -14.47
N ILE A 263 -7.59 -22.11 -13.43
CA ILE A 263 -7.22 -22.32 -12.03
C ILE A 263 -7.20 -23.84 -11.79
N ARG A 264 -6.04 -24.45 -11.85
CA ARG A 264 -5.90 -25.92 -11.81
C ARG A 264 -5.56 -26.48 -10.43
N ASP A 265 -4.87 -25.69 -9.62
CA ASP A 265 -4.37 -26.09 -8.29
C ASP A 265 -4.48 -24.93 -7.31
N PHE A 266 -4.58 -25.22 -6.02
CA PHE A 266 -4.48 -24.20 -4.95
C PHE A 266 -3.11 -23.51 -4.88
N LYS A 267 -2.08 -24.05 -5.55
CA LYS A 267 -0.78 -23.40 -5.73
C LYS A 267 -0.86 -22.17 -6.64
N ASP A 268 -1.87 -22.11 -7.52
CA ASP A 268 -2.14 -20.96 -8.39
C ASP A 268 -2.73 -19.77 -7.60
N LEU A 269 -3.09 -19.99 -6.34
CA LEU A 269 -3.68 -18.98 -5.46
C LEU A 269 -2.63 -18.37 -4.54
N HIS A 270 -2.62 -17.04 -4.46
CA HIS A 270 -1.85 -16.32 -3.46
C HIS A 270 -2.74 -15.87 -2.31
N VAL A 271 -2.59 -16.50 -1.13
CA VAL A 271 -3.40 -16.18 0.05
C VAL A 271 -2.85 -14.99 0.78
N LEU A 272 -3.61 -13.90 0.80
CA LEU A 272 -3.35 -12.72 1.63
C LEU A 272 -4.08 -12.87 2.97
N LYS A 273 -3.33 -13.15 4.03
CA LYS A 273 -3.83 -12.99 5.40
C LYS A 273 -3.94 -11.50 5.69
N ILE A 274 -5.18 -11.03 5.77
CA ILE A 274 -5.44 -9.60 5.99
C ILE A 274 -5.03 -9.23 7.42
N LYS A 275 -4.19 -8.21 7.51
CA LYS A 275 -3.79 -7.58 8.75
C LYS A 275 -4.07 -6.08 8.66
N ALA A 276 -4.55 -5.49 9.74
CA ALA A 276 -4.61 -4.06 9.94
C ALA A 276 -4.13 -3.77 11.35
N ASP A 277 -3.20 -2.87 11.49
CA ASP A 277 -2.69 -2.44 12.78
C ASP A 277 -2.18 -0.99 12.71
N CYS A 278 -1.98 -0.36 13.86
CA CYS A 278 -1.36 0.94 13.95
C CYS A 278 -0.56 1.02 15.26
N LEU A 279 0.65 1.60 15.17
CA LEU A 279 1.43 1.96 16.34
C LEU A 279 0.92 3.26 16.95
N ASP A 280 0.89 3.37 18.28
CA ASP A 280 0.61 4.63 18.96
C ASP A 280 1.80 5.60 18.85
N LYS A 281 3.02 5.05 18.79
CA LYS A 281 4.25 5.80 18.65
C LYS A 281 5.10 5.24 17.50
N TRP A 282 5.48 6.11 16.54
CA TRP A 282 6.18 5.72 15.30
C TRP A 282 7.69 6.00 15.37
N TYR A 283 8.23 6.44 16.49
CA TYR A 283 9.61 6.88 16.61
C TYR A 283 10.24 6.49 17.94
N ALA A 284 11.54 6.39 17.93
CA ALA A 284 12.42 6.44 19.10
C ALA A 284 13.56 7.39 18.76
N GLU A 285 14.43 7.70 19.72
CA GLU A 285 15.58 8.55 19.44
C GLU A 285 16.49 7.92 18.38
N GLY A 286 16.74 8.63 17.28
CA GLY A 286 17.47 8.12 16.11
C GLY A 286 16.73 7.12 15.21
N LEU A 287 15.43 6.87 15.45
CA LEU A 287 14.63 5.93 14.68
C LEU A 287 13.24 6.47 14.35
N LEU A 288 12.83 6.35 13.08
CA LEU A 288 11.47 6.61 12.61
C LEU A 288 10.92 5.37 11.88
N LEU A 289 9.64 5.06 12.06
CA LEU A 289 8.92 4.04 11.30
C LEU A 289 7.90 4.71 10.38
N ILE A 290 7.79 4.26 9.13
CA ILE A 290 6.84 4.76 8.14
C ILE A 290 6.19 3.62 7.34
N GLY A 291 5.04 3.90 6.73
CA GLY A 291 4.28 2.93 5.95
C GLY A 291 3.86 1.71 6.78
N ASP A 292 3.87 0.52 6.18
CA ASP A 292 3.43 -0.71 6.85
C ASP A 292 4.27 -1.08 8.09
N ALA A 293 5.46 -0.49 8.29
CA ALA A 293 6.23 -0.65 9.51
C ALA A 293 5.59 0.08 10.70
N ALA A 294 4.92 1.21 10.46
CA ALA A 294 4.21 2.00 11.46
C ALA A 294 2.72 1.63 11.55
N HIS A 295 2.08 1.36 10.40
CA HIS A 295 0.65 1.08 10.31
C HIS A 295 0.33 0.21 9.09
N VAL A 296 -0.24 -0.94 9.31
CA VAL A 296 -0.68 -1.83 8.23
C VAL A 296 -2.12 -1.46 7.85
N MET A 297 -2.33 -1.15 6.57
CA MET A 297 -3.66 -0.87 6.04
C MET A 297 -4.35 -2.14 5.57
N SER A 298 -5.68 -2.21 5.75
CA SER A 298 -6.45 -3.23 5.07
C SER A 298 -6.41 -2.99 3.54
N PRO A 299 -6.61 -4.03 2.70
CA PRO A 299 -6.59 -3.86 1.24
C PRO A 299 -7.81 -3.09 0.70
N ALA A 300 -8.80 -2.77 1.53
CA ALA A 300 -9.99 -2.06 1.12
C ALA A 300 -9.66 -0.67 0.55
N GLY A 301 -10.08 -0.43 -0.70
CA GLY A 301 -9.82 0.82 -1.42
C GLY A 301 -8.42 0.95 -2.01
N GLY A 302 -7.50 -0.01 -1.79
CA GLY A 302 -6.15 0.02 -2.37
C GLY A 302 -5.28 1.19 -1.88
N VAL A 303 -5.50 1.71 -0.66
CA VAL A 303 -4.86 2.95 -0.19
C VAL A 303 -3.47 2.76 0.42
N GLY A 304 -3.07 1.54 0.76
CA GLY A 304 -1.85 1.28 1.54
C GLY A 304 -0.58 1.89 0.95
N ILE A 305 -0.32 1.66 -0.35
CA ILE A 305 0.83 2.27 -1.05
C ILE A 305 0.80 3.80 -0.96
N ASN A 306 -0.35 4.40 -1.19
CA ASN A 306 -0.49 5.85 -1.25
C ASN A 306 -0.30 6.50 0.11
N PHE A 307 -0.72 5.81 1.20
CA PHE A 307 -0.44 6.26 2.57
C PHE A 307 1.03 6.12 2.94
N ALA A 308 1.66 5.01 2.54
CA ALA A 308 3.10 4.81 2.73
C ALA A 308 3.94 5.86 2.00
N ILE A 309 3.55 6.24 0.77
CA ILE A 309 4.18 7.34 0.01
C ILE A 309 3.92 8.68 0.68
N ALA A 310 2.71 8.93 1.15
CA ALA A 310 2.38 10.16 1.85
C ALA A 310 3.19 10.33 3.16
N ASP A 311 3.46 9.23 3.88
CA ASP A 311 4.34 9.26 5.06
C ASP A 311 5.77 9.62 4.65
N ALA A 312 6.28 9.05 3.55
CA ALA A 312 7.61 9.37 3.02
C ALA A 312 7.74 10.84 2.63
N VAL A 313 6.71 11.42 2.00
CA VAL A 313 6.67 12.84 1.62
C VAL A 313 6.69 13.73 2.86
N GLU A 314 5.85 13.46 3.87
CA GLU A 314 5.84 14.26 5.10
C GLU A 314 7.13 14.08 5.92
N ALA A 315 7.71 12.86 5.92
CA ALA A 315 9.01 12.62 6.51
C ALA A 315 10.09 13.44 5.80
N ALA A 316 10.11 13.49 4.46
CA ALA A 316 11.04 14.31 3.69
C ALA A 316 10.87 15.80 4.00
N ASN A 317 9.62 16.32 4.00
CA ASN A 317 9.35 17.73 4.30
C ASN A 317 9.91 18.18 5.65
N VAL A 318 9.78 17.32 6.67
CA VAL A 318 10.25 17.63 8.04
C VAL A 318 11.74 17.39 8.22
N LEU A 319 12.26 16.28 7.67
CA LEU A 319 13.61 15.79 8.03
C LEU A 319 14.72 16.39 7.18
N ILE A 320 14.46 16.83 5.93
CA ILE A 320 15.50 17.39 5.06
C ILE A 320 16.27 18.52 5.73
N PRO A 321 15.65 19.57 6.30
CA PRO A 321 16.38 20.66 6.93
C PRO A 321 17.28 20.23 8.10
N SER A 322 16.80 19.26 8.90
CA SER A 322 17.53 18.75 10.07
C SER A 322 18.67 17.80 9.67
N LEU A 323 18.45 16.93 8.66
CA LEU A 323 19.48 16.04 8.12
C LEU A 323 20.63 16.82 7.48
N LEU A 324 20.35 17.87 6.71
CA LEU A 324 21.38 18.71 6.10
C LEU A 324 22.24 19.46 7.15
N LYS A 325 21.70 19.68 8.35
CA LYS A 325 22.43 20.27 9.49
C LYS A 325 23.10 19.22 10.39
N GLY A 326 22.91 17.92 10.13
CA GLY A 326 23.39 16.83 11.00
C GLY A 326 22.74 16.82 12.39
N ALA A 327 21.53 17.34 12.55
CA ALA A 327 20.92 17.62 13.84
C ALA A 327 19.45 17.19 13.93
N VAL A 328 19.15 15.94 13.51
CA VAL A 328 17.80 15.39 13.66
C VAL A 328 17.47 15.19 15.14
N THR A 329 16.35 15.76 15.56
CA THR A 329 15.87 15.69 16.94
C THR A 329 14.61 14.84 17.07
N THR A 330 14.32 14.40 18.30
CA THR A 330 13.05 13.72 18.58
C THR A 330 11.82 14.58 18.23
N LYS A 331 11.93 15.93 18.30
CA LYS A 331 10.85 16.84 17.92
C LYS A 331 10.51 16.73 16.43
N ASP A 332 11.51 16.55 15.57
CA ASP A 332 11.28 16.34 14.13
C ASP A 332 10.50 15.04 13.89
N LEU A 333 10.86 13.98 14.61
CA LEU A 333 10.19 12.68 14.48
C LEU A 333 8.74 12.72 14.99
N VAL A 334 8.49 13.45 16.07
CA VAL A 334 7.14 13.74 16.58
C VAL A 334 6.31 14.47 15.54
N GLU A 335 6.90 15.47 14.87
CA GLU A 335 6.20 16.27 13.86
C GLU A 335 5.79 15.41 12.65
N VAL A 336 6.66 14.50 12.16
CA VAL A 336 6.30 13.55 11.10
C VAL A 336 5.06 12.74 11.51
N GLN A 337 5.05 12.17 12.72
CA GLN A 337 3.90 11.42 13.21
C GLN A 337 2.66 12.31 13.30
N ASN A 338 2.74 13.51 13.84
CA ASN A 338 1.61 14.43 14.00
C ASN A 338 0.94 14.78 12.67
N ARG A 339 1.72 14.97 11.61
CA ARG A 339 1.21 15.24 10.26
C ARG A 339 0.42 14.06 9.69
N ARG A 340 0.78 12.82 10.04
CA ARG A 340 0.25 11.60 9.42
C ARG A 340 -0.76 10.81 10.28
N PHE A 341 -0.57 10.77 11.58
CA PHE A 341 -1.29 9.87 12.49
C PHE A 341 -2.82 9.98 12.39
N LYS A 342 -3.36 11.20 12.47
CA LYS A 342 -4.82 11.43 12.40
C LYS A 342 -5.40 11.01 11.04
N ALA A 343 -4.67 11.23 9.94
CA ALA A 343 -5.09 10.82 8.60
C ALA A 343 -5.15 9.28 8.49
N THR A 344 -4.12 8.61 9.01
CA THR A 344 -4.01 7.15 9.07
C THR A 344 -5.16 6.53 9.86
N GLN A 345 -5.38 6.97 11.09
CA GLN A 345 -6.50 6.48 11.91
C GLN A 345 -7.87 6.72 11.26
N SER A 346 -8.06 7.89 10.63
CA SER A 346 -9.33 8.21 9.98
C SER A 346 -9.64 7.25 8.84
N ILE A 347 -8.67 6.96 7.98
CA ILE A 347 -8.89 6.05 6.85
C ILE A 347 -9.06 4.59 7.33
N GLN A 348 -8.33 4.14 8.36
CA GLN A 348 -8.51 2.81 8.94
C GLN A 348 -9.92 2.62 9.50
N ARG A 349 -10.48 3.63 10.19
CA ARG A 349 -11.88 3.60 10.66
C ARG A 349 -12.88 3.51 9.50
N VAL A 350 -12.65 4.26 8.42
CA VAL A 350 -13.48 4.18 7.20
C VAL A 350 -13.39 2.80 6.56
N GLN A 351 -12.17 2.23 6.44
CA GLN A 351 -11.97 0.88 5.93
C GLN A 351 -12.67 -0.18 6.78
N ALA A 352 -12.54 -0.11 8.11
CA ALA A 352 -13.21 -1.03 9.04
C ALA A 352 -14.73 -0.97 8.92
N MET A 353 -15.30 0.24 8.78
CA MET A 353 -16.73 0.44 8.56
C MET A 353 -17.17 -0.13 7.20
N MET A 354 -16.42 0.12 6.12
CA MET A 354 -16.72 -0.41 4.79
C MET A 354 -16.71 -1.94 4.79
N ILE A 355 -15.67 -2.56 5.34
CA ILE A 355 -15.54 -4.02 5.41
C ILE A 355 -16.68 -4.62 6.19
N ARG A 356 -17.00 -4.07 7.37
CA ARG A 356 -18.11 -4.55 8.22
C ARG A 356 -19.43 -4.50 7.47
N ASN A 357 -19.71 -3.42 6.76
CA ASN A 357 -20.94 -3.25 5.98
C ASN A 357 -20.98 -4.17 4.73
N LEU A 358 -19.87 -4.36 4.05
CA LEU A 358 -19.77 -5.27 2.90
C LEU A 358 -19.92 -6.73 3.32
N LEU A 359 -19.16 -7.17 4.34
CA LEU A 359 -19.20 -8.54 4.82
C LEU A 359 -20.54 -8.90 5.47
N GLY A 360 -21.08 -8.01 6.33
CA GLY A 360 -22.35 -8.26 7.01
C GLY A 360 -23.52 -8.45 6.03
N ARG A 361 -23.42 -7.88 4.83
CA ARG A 361 -24.44 -8.01 3.78
C ARG A 361 -24.14 -9.15 2.80
N ALA A 362 -22.86 -9.34 2.44
CA ALA A 362 -22.46 -10.45 1.59
C ALA A 362 -22.78 -11.80 2.24
N LEU A 363 -22.49 -11.96 3.54
CA LEU A 363 -22.71 -13.18 4.29
C LEU A 363 -24.18 -13.39 4.71
N GLY A 364 -24.99 -12.32 4.72
CA GLY A 364 -26.38 -12.35 5.20
C GLY A 364 -27.42 -12.75 4.17
N ASN A 365 -27.05 -13.17 2.95
CA ASN A 365 -27.95 -13.52 1.83
C ASN A 365 -29.05 -12.46 1.56
N LYS A 366 -28.81 -11.20 1.98
CA LYS A 366 -29.75 -10.10 1.79
C LYS A 366 -29.31 -9.27 0.57
N ASP A 367 -30.26 -8.88 -0.25
CA ASP A 367 -30.04 -7.95 -1.33
C ASP A 367 -29.22 -6.73 -0.86
N PHE A 368 -28.10 -6.44 -1.54
CA PHE A 368 -27.28 -5.31 -1.22
C PHE A 368 -28.02 -4.01 -1.56
N ASN A 369 -28.68 -3.45 -0.56
CA ASN A 369 -29.31 -2.13 -0.66
C ASN A 369 -28.47 -1.11 0.09
N LEU A 370 -28.06 -0.03 -0.61
CA LEU A 370 -27.54 1.12 0.09
C LEU A 370 -28.59 1.66 1.05
N PRO A 371 -28.25 2.01 2.32
CA PRO A 371 -29.16 2.70 3.21
C PRO A 371 -29.79 3.91 2.53
N LEU A 372 -31.05 4.24 2.85
CA LEU A 372 -31.76 5.37 2.25
C LEU A 372 -30.92 6.67 2.33
N ILE A 373 -30.29 6.90 3.49
CA ILE A 373 -29.39 8.04 3.73
C ILE A 373 -28.24 8.03 2.71
N ALA A 374 -27.60 6.90 2.47
CA ALA A 374 -26.50 6.79 1.50
C ALA A 374 -26.98 7.03 0.06
N ARG A 375 -28.21 6.60 -0.30
CA ARG A 375 -28.81 6.89 -1.60
C ARG A 375 -29.07 8.37 -1.80
N ILE A 376 -29.60 9.06 -0.78
CA ILE A 376 -29.83 10.50 -0.78
C ILE A 376 -28.50 11.22 -0.90
N PHE A 377 -27.50 10.84 -0.08
CA PHE A 377 -26.15 11.38 -0.08
C PHE A 377 -25.50 11.32 -1.46
N LEU A 378 -25.60 10.17 -2.14
CA LEU A 378 -25.04 9.99 -3.49
C LEU A 378 -25.80 10.75 -4.60
N ARG A 379 -27.02 11.22 -4.33
CA ARG A 379 -27.79 12.07 -5.26
C ARG A 379 -27.45 13.55 -5.19
N ILE A 380 -26.91 14.00 -4.05
CA ILE A 380 -26.51 15.40 -3.85
C ILE A 380 -25.16 15.65 -4.52
N PRO A 381 -25.06 16.56 -5.50
CA PRO A 381 -23.84 16.78 -6.29
C PRO A 381 -22.56 17.02 -5.47
N LEU A 382 -22.67 17.80 -4.38
CA LEU A 382 -21.55 18.13 -3.51
C LEU A 382 -21.10 16.94 -2.64
N LEU A 383 -22.01 16.05 -2.27
CA LEU A 383 -21.74 14.93 -1.34
C LEU A 383 -21.33 13.65 -2.05
N ARG A 384 -21.85 13.41 -3.26
CA ARG A 384 -21.60 12.19 -4.04
C ARG A 384 -20.13 11.96 -4.38
N ASP A 385 -19.31 13.02 -4.42
CA ASP A 385 -17.89 12.93 -4.77
C ASP A 385 -16.98 12.75 -3.54
N ILE A 386 -17.54 12.83 -2.32
CA ILE A 386 -16.77 12.62 -1.09
C ILE A 386 -16.12 11.23 -1.02
N PRO A 387 -16.81 10.11 -1.34
CA PRO A 387 -16.16 8.81 -1.34
C PRO A 387 -15.00 8.73 -2.32
N ALA A 388 -15.14 9.32 -3.52
CA ALA A 388 -14.08 9.36 -4.52
C ALA A 388 -12.88 10.20 -4.03
N LYS A 389 -13.13 11.37 -3.43
CA LYS A 389 -12.08 12.21 -2.83
C LYS A 389 -11.35 11.48 -1.71
N MET A 390 -12.09 10.78 -0.84
CA MET A 390 -11.51 10.04 0.28
C MET A 390 -10.60 8.91 -0.21
N VAL A 391 -10.98 8.19 -1.26
CA VAL A 391 -10.14 7.15 -1.85
C VAL A 391 -8.96 7.76 -2.60
N ALA A 392 -9.17 8.79 -3.44
CA ALA A 392 -8.15 9.37 -4.30
C ALA A 392 -7.07 10.15 -3.54
N PHE A 393 -7.45 10.86 -2.47
CA PHE A 393 -6.58 11.81 -1.77
C PHE A 393 -6.41 11.50 -0.28
N GLY A 394 -7.29 10.70 0.30
CA GLY A 394 -7.36 10.54 1.75
C GLY A 394 -7.90 11.79 2.45
N PRO A 395 -7.96 11.79 3.80
CA PRO A 395 -8.49 12.92 4.58
C PRO A 395 -7.54 14.13 4.65
N ARG A 396 -6.23 13.90 4.47
CA ARG A 396 -5.16 14.92 4.44
C ARG A 396 -4.13 14.50 3.40
N PRO A 397 -4.24 14.99 2.15
CA PRO A 397 -3.26 14.68 1.12
C PRO A 397 -1.92 15.34 1.46
N ALA A 398 -0.84 14.58 1.42
CA ALA A 398 0.52 15.09 1.54
C ALA A 398 0.91 15.82 0.25
N ARG A 399 1.78 16.82 0.38
CA ARG A 399 2.36 17.58 -0.73
C ARG A 399 3.84 17.78 -0.48
N ILE A 400 4.65 17.81 -1.52
CA ILE A 400 6.06 18.15 -1.41
C ILE A 400 6.14 19.67 -1.22
N GLU A 401 6.63 20.10 -0.04
CA GLU A 401 6.68 21.54 0.32
C GLU A 401 7.77 22.30 -0.48
N ASN A 402 8.87 21.63 -0.81
CA ASN A 402 9.96 22.18 -1.62
C ASN A 402 10.30 21.19 -2.73
N PRO A 403 9.59 21.18 -3.88
CA PRO A 403 9.77 20.21 -4.95
C PRO A 403 11.12 20.35 -5.71
#